data_3a7f68a4e72b839ddb2e6080314b84c3
#
_entry.id   3a7f68a4e72b839ddb2e6080314b84c3
#
_cell.length_a   1.000
_cell.length_b   1.000
_cell.length_c   1.000
_cell.angle_alpha   90.00
_cell.angle_beta   90.00
_cell.angle_gamma   90.00
#
_symmetry.space_group_name_H-M   'P 1'
#
loop_
_entity.id
_entity.type
_entity.pdbx_description
1 polymer ?
#
loop_
_entity_poly.entity_id
_entity_poly.type
_entity_poly.pdbx_seq_one_letter_code
_entity_poly.pdbx_strand_id
1 'polypeptide(L)'
;MTSDNGTLDGKVALVTGGSRGIGAATAVALARAGADVAVTYVNGKEAASDVVRAVEALGRRGVALRADSSDAGEAAEAVTRAASELGGLDVLVNNAGVGVLGPLVSLSPQDVDRVLAVNVRAVFLASQAAAALLPEGGRIITIGSCVTQRVPGPGAALYAMSKSALIGLTKALARELGARGITANIVHPGPIDTDMNPADGPYALDQATATALGRFGTGAEVASTVVHLAGAPYVTGAEFSVDGGYAA
;
A
#
# COMPACT_ATOMS: atom_id res chain seq x y z
N MET A 1 -0.30 27.61 -23.26
CA MET A 1 -0.16 26.16 -23.00
C MET A 1 0.35 26.06 -21.59
N THR A 2 -0.54 25.87 -20.63
CA THR A 2 -0.15 25.55 -19.25
C THR A 2 0.44 24.14 -19.30
N SER A 3 1.73 24.01 -18.95
CA SER A 3 2.34 22.72 -18.70
C SER A 3 1.44 22.02 -17.68
N ASP A 4 0.89 20.87 -18.06
CA ASP A 4 0.15 19.99 -17.16
C ASP A 4 1.19 19.38 -16.20
N ASN A 5 1.63 20.19 -15.24
CA ASN A 5 2.46 19.71 -14.15
C ASN A 5 1.59 18.71 -13.41
N GLY A 6 2.06 17.47 -13.27
CA GLY A 6 1.32 16.41 -12.59
C GLY A 6 0.81 16.86 -11.23
N THR A 7 -0.31 16.33 -10.79
CA THR A 7 -0.96 16.71 -9.53
C THR A 7 -0.07 16.55 -8.28
N LEU A 8 1.06 15.84 -8.41
CA LEU A 8 2.03 15.56 -7.34
C LEU A 8 3.42 16.12 -7.67
N ASP A 9 3.52 17.13 -8.55
CA ASP A 9 4.82 17.72 -8.90
C ASP A 9 5.51 18.30 -7.66
N GLY A 10 6.80 17.95 -7.50
CA GLY A 10 7.61 18.32 -6.33
C GLY A 10 7.27 17.58 -5.02
N LYS A 11 6.37 16.62 -5.04
CA LYS A 11 6.04 15.78 -3.89
C LYS A 11 6.98 14.59 -3.77
N VAL A 12 7.14 14.09 -2.55
CA VAL A 12 7.94 12.91 -2.23
C VAL A 12 7.02 11.83 -1.65
N ALA A 13 7.09 10.64 -2.23
CA ALA A 13 6.31 9.49 -1.80
C ALA A 13 7.19 8.33 -1.35
N LEU A 14 6.76 7.63 -0.31
CA LEU A 14 7.31 6.32 0.09
C LEU A 14 6.25 5.24 -0.11
N VAL A 15 6.59 4.18 -0.84
CA VAL A 15 5.76 2.98 -1.00
C VAL A 15 6.44 1.78 -0.34
N THR A 16 5.88 1.28 0.76
CA THR A 16 6.43 0.08 1.41
C THR A 16 6.10 -1.18 0.59
N GLY A 17 7.08 -2.11 0.47
CA GLY A 17 6.90 -3.29 -0.38
C GLY A 17 6.70 -2.95 -1.86
N GLY A 18 7.39 -1.92 -2.35
CA GLY A 18 7.20 -1.34 -3.68
C GLY A 18 7.95 -2.01 -4.82
N SER A 19 8.59 -3.16 -4.60
CA SER A 19 9.40 -3.82 -5.64
C SER A 19 8.59 -4.63 -6.66
N ARG A 20 7.32 -4.94 -6.39
CA ARG A 20 6.47 -5.76 -7.26
C ARG A 20 4.98 -5.51 -7.03
N GLY A 21 4.14 -6.10 -7.87
CA GLY A 21 2.67 -6.11 -7.74
C GLY A 21 2.06 -4.71 -7.61
N ILE A 22 1.11 -4.55 -6.70
CA ILE A 22 0.41 -3.29 -6.45
C ILE A 22 1.40 -2.18 -6.06
N GLY A 23 2.40 -2.50 -5.24
CA GLY A 23 3.38 -1.52 -4.78
C GLY A 23 4.22 -0.94 -5.92
N ALA A 24 4.72 -1.77 -6.83
CA ALA A 24 5.47 -1.32 -8.01
C ALA A 24 4.60 -0.47 -8.94
N ALA A 25 3.37 -0.93 -9.23
CA ALA A 25 2.43 -0.16 -10.04
C ALA A 25 2.11 1.20 -9.40
N THR A 26 1.95 1.24 -8.07
CA THR A 26 1.72 2.47 -7.31
C THR A 26 2.91 3.42 -7.39
N ALA A 27 4.14 2.92 -7.22
CA ALA A 27 5.35 3.73 -7.30
C ALA A 27 5.47 4.41 -8.68
N VAL A 28 5.30 3.65 -9.76
CA VAL A 28 5.34 4.18 -11.12
C VAL A 28 4.20 5.18 -11.40
N ALA A 29 2.99 4.91 -10.87
CA ALA A 29 1.85 5.81 -11.06
C ALA A 29 2.04 7.14 -10.31
N LEU A 30 2.58 7.13 -9.09
CA LEU A 30 2.93 8.34 -8.33
C LEU A 30 4.01 9.15 -9.04
N ALA A 31 5.04 8.47 -9.58
CA ALA A 31 6.07 9.14 -10.38
C ALA A 31 5.51 9.78 -11.66
N ARG A 32 4.59 9.11 -12.36
CA ARG A 32 3.90 9.68 -13.54
C ARG A 32 3.06 10.90 -13.17
N ALA A 33 2.52 10.93 -11.95
CA ALA A 33 1.80 12.09 -11.41
C ALA A 33 2.74 13.23 -10.94
N GLY A 34 4.07 13.03 -10.97
CA GLY A 34 5.06 14.06 -10.68
C GLY A 34 5.84 13.89 -9.37
N ALA A 35 5.60 12.83 -8.60
CA ALA A 35 6.31 12.61 -7.35
C ALA A 35 7.70 11.98 -7.54
N ASP A 36 8.64 12.34 -6.68
CA ASP A 36 9.83 11.54 -6.41
C ASP A 36 9.45 10.37 -5.51
N VAL A 37 10.00 9.17 -5.74
CA VAL A 37 9.47 7.96 -5.10
C VAL A 37 10.57 7.10 -4.47
N ALA A 38 10.45 6.82 -3.19
CA ALA A 38 11.17 5.75 -2.53
C ALA A 38 10.32 4.47 -2.46
N VAL A 39 10.94 3.32 -2.65
CA VAL A 39 10.30 2.01 -2.46
C VAL A 39 11.08 1.18 -1.46
N THR A 40 10.39 0.41 -0.61
CA THR A 40 11.07 -0.58 0.22
C THR A 40 10.97 -1.99 -0.37
N TYR A 41 11.93 -2.83 -0.05
CA TYR A 41 11.98 -4.25 -0.39
C TYR A 41 12.71 -5.05 0.69
N VAL A 42 12.43 -6.34 0.80
CA VAL A 42 13.16 -7.29 1.68
C VAL A 42 14.12 -8.12 0.82
N ASN A 43 13.54 -8.88 -0.09
CA ASN A 43 14.23 -9.69 -1.08
C ASN A 43 13.87 -9.17 -2.49
N GLY A 44 14.73 -9.32 -3.46
CA GLY A 44 14.45 -8.85 -4.83
C GLY A 44 14.97 -7.44 -5.08
N LYS A 45 16.26 -7.21 -4.77
CA LYS A 45 16.95 -5.95 -5.06
C LYS A 45 16.86 -5.54 -6.52
N GLU A 46 16.96 -6.49 -7.44
CA GLU A 46 16.86 -6.25 -8.88
C GLU A 46 15.47 -5.70 -9.26
N ALA A 47 14.40 -6.36 -8.80
CA ALA A 47 13.04 -5.88 -9.05
C ALA A 47 12.80 -4.47 -8.47
N ALA A 48 13.34 -4.17 -7.29
CA ALA A 48 13.27 -2.81 -6.74
C ALA A 48 14.06 -1.81 -7.60
N SER A 49 15.23 -2.22 -8.14
CA SER A 49 16.01 -1.38 -9.06
C SER A 49 15.30 -1.16 -10.39
N ASP A 50 14.53 -2.14 -10.88
CA ASP A 50 13.69 -1.96 -12.07
C ASP A 50 12.62 -0.91 -11.87
N VAL A 51 11.98 -0.90 -10.70
CA VAL A 51 11.00 0.13 -10.34
C VAL A 51 11.66 1.51 -10.27
N VAL A 52 12.84 1.61 -9.67
CA VAL A 52 13.61 2.87 -9.62
C VAL A 52 13.93 3.36 -11.03
N ARG A 53 14.42 2.49 -11.92
CA ARG A 53 14.66 2.87 -13.33
C ARG A 53 13.40 3.34 -14.05
N ALA A 54 12.26 2.72 -13.76
CA ALA A 54 10.99 3.14 -14.34
C ALA A 54 10.55 4.54 -13.82
N VAL A 55 10.81 4.85 -12.54
CA VAL A 55 10.60 6.18 -11.96
C VAL A 55 11.52 7.21 -12.61
N GLU A 56 12.80 6.89 -12.75
CA GLU A 56 13.82 7.77 -13.36
C GLU A 56 13.53 8.04 -14.85
N ALA A 57 13.01 7.05 -15.58
CA ALA A 57 12.58 7.22 -16.97
C ALA A 57 11.42 8.22 -17.13
N LEU A 58 10.69 8.52 -16.07
CA LEU A 58 9.65 9.56 -16.00
C LEU A 58 10.20 10.92 -15.56
N GLY A 59 11.54 11.06 -15.42
CA GLY A 59 12.20 12.30 -15.02
C GLY A 59 12.08 12.59 -13.50
N ARG A 60 11.76 11.59 -12.68
CA ARG A 60 11.64 11.74 -11.23
C ARG A 60 12.80 11.03 -10.52
N ARG A 61 13.08 11.41 -9.27
CA ARG A 61 14.08 10.68 -8.47
C ARG A 61 13.47 9.40 -7.91
N GLY A 62 14.21 8.30 -8.01
CA GLY A 62 13.83 7.00 -7.47
C GLY A 62 14.85 6.48 -6.47
N VAL A 63 14.41 5.88 -5.36
CA VAL A 63 15.27 5.26 -4.36
C VAL A 63 14.73 3.90 -3.94
N ALA A 64 15.58 2.88 -3.89
CA ALA A 64 15.24 1.56 -3.36
C ALA A 64 15.92 1.33 -2.01
N LEU A 65 15.12 1.13 -0.96
CA LEU A 65 15.59 0.94 0.41
C LEU A 65 15.33 -0.51 0.84
N ARG A 66 16.37 -1.23 1.23
CA ARG A 66 16.16 -2.52 1.89
C ARG A 66 15.60 -2.26 3.29
N ALA A 67 14.43 -2.83 3.58
CA ALA A 67 13.79 -2.77 4.89
C ALA A 67 12.82 -3.94 5.05
N ASP A 68 12.99 -4.72 6.11
CA ASP A 68 12.10 -5.81 6.49
C ASP A 68 10.97 -5.27 7.36
N SER A 69 9.75 -5.28 6.82
CA SER A 69 8.55 -4.86 7.56
C SER A 69 8.24 -5.74 8.78
N SER A 70 8.85 -6.93 8.91
CA SER A 70 8.69 -7.74 10.14
C SER A 70 9.57 -7.23 11.28
N ASP A 71 10.63 -6.48 10.99
CA ASP A 71 11.46 -5.78 11.97
C ASP A 71 10.87 -4.41 12.31
N ALA A 72 10.64 -4.16 13.59
CA ALA A 72 10.01 -2.92 14.06
C ALA A 72 10.89 -1.68 13.82
N GLY A 73 12.20 -1.82 13.97
CA GLY A 73 13.18 -0.75 13.75
C GLY A 73 13.28 -0.40 12.27
N GLU A 74 13.47 -1.42 11.41
CA GLU A 74 13.59 -1.22 9.96
C GLU A 74 12.31 -0.61 9.35
N ALA A 75 11.11 -0.99 9.86
CA ALA A 75 9.84 -0.43 9.38
C ALA A 75 9.72 1.09 9.63
N ALA A 76 10.14 1.57 10.80
CA ALA A 76 10.13 2.99 11.13
C ALA A 76 11.29 3.74 10.45
N GLU A 77 12.51 3.16 10.45
CA GLU A 77 13.70 3.75 9.85
C GLU A 77 13.57 3.95 8.35
N ALA A 78 12.87 3.05 7.64
CA ALA A 78 12.64 3.20 6.21
C ALA A 78 11.97 4.55 5.86
N VAL A 79 11.08 5.05 6.73
CA VAL A 79 10.40 6.33 6.54
C VAL A 79 11.37 7.50 6.68
N THR A 80 12.22 7.50 7.70
CA THR A 80 13.21 8.55 7.93
C THR A 80 14.29 8.55 6.86
N ARG A 81 14.72 7.36 6.41
CA ARG A 81 15.68 7.21 5.31
C ARG A 81 15.12 7.73 3.99
N ALA A 82 13.87 7.39 3.65
CA ALA A 82 13.23 7.89 2.45
C ALA A 82 13.15 9.43 2.44
N ALA A 83 12.75 10.02 3.58
CA ALA A 83 12.71 11.46 3.72
C ALA A 83 14.11 12.10 3.61
N SER A 84 15.14 11.49 4.18
CA SER A 84 16.52 11.98 4.08
C SER A 84 17.07 11.91 2.65
N GLU A 85 16.87 10.79 1.95
CA GLU A 85 17.39 10.54 0.60
C GLU A 85 16.71 11.45 -0.47
N LEU A 86 15.41 11.71 -0.30
CA LEU A 86 14.63 12.49 -1.26
C LEU A 86 14.36 13.93 -0.83
N GLY A 87 14.79 14.32 0.39
CA GLY A 87 14.68 15.69 0.88
C GLY A 87 13.33 16.05 1.47
N GLY A 88 12.52 15.08 1.87
CA GLY A 88 11.21 15.25 2.50
C GLY A 88 10.33 14.02 2.35
N LEU A 89 9.11 14.11 2.88
CA LEU A 89 8.07 13.10 2.70
C LEU A 89 6.70 13.79 2.70
N ASP A 90 5.93 13.62 1.63
CA ASP A 90 4.56 14.15 1.49
C ASP A 90 3.51 13.03 1.52
N VAL A 91 3.86 11.84 1.01
CA VAL A 91 2.93 10.72 0.86
C VAL A 91 3.55 9.43 1.40
N LEU A 92 2.90 8.80 2.35
CA LEU A 92 3.21 7.43 2.77
C LEU A 92 2.16 6.47 2.20
N VAL A 93 2.60 5.45 1.46
CA VAL A 93 1.75 4.32 1.05
C VAL A 93 2.18 3.06 1.80
N ASN A 94 1.39 2.65 2.77
CA ASN A 94 1.55 1.39 3.49
C ASN A 94 1.00 0.25 2.61
N ASN A 95 1.87 -0.36 1.80
CA ASN A 95 1.50 -1.43 0.89
C ASN A 95 2.10 -2.80 1.29
N ALA A 96 3.25 -2.84 1.95
CA ALA A 96 3.86 -4.10 2.38
C ALA A 96 2.86 -4.99 3.14
N GLY A 97 2.80 -6.26 2.77
CA GLY A 97 1.89 -7.21 3.38
C GLY A 97 2.23 -8.64 3.05
N VAL A 98 1.79 -9.57 3.90
CA VAL A 98 1.90 -11.01 3.71
C VAL A 98 0.54 -11.66 3.89
N GLY A 99 0.28 -12.72 3.11
CA GLY A 99 -0.89 -13.58 3.25
C GLY A 99 -0.47 -14.93 3.83
N VAL A 100 -1.06 -15.31 4.95
CA VAL A 100 -1.02 -16.69 5.46
C VAL A 100 -2.45 -17.17 5.52
N LEU A 101 -2.76 -18.14 4.68
CA LEU A 101 -4.07 -18.74 4.56
C LEU A 101 -4.01 -20.21 4.99
N GLY A 102 -5.07 -20.70 5.60
CA GLY A 102 -5.18 -22.08 6.04
C GLY A 102 -6.26 -22.29 7.10
N PRO A 103 -6.63 -23.54 7.40
CA PRO A 103 -7.57 -23.86 8.46
C PRO A 103 -7.13 -23.24 9.80
N LEU A 104 -8.07 -22.64 10.54
CA LEU A 104 -7.78 -21.95 11.80
C LEU A 104 -6.93 -22.79 12.76
N VAL A 105 -7.23 -24.09 12.85
CA VAL A 105 -6.55 -25.03 13.77
C VAL A 105 -5.12 -25.39 13.36
N SER A 106 -4.71 -25.09 12.11
CA SER A 106 -3.37 -25.38 11.60
C SER A 106 -2.42 -24.19 11.62
N LEU A 107 -2.93 -22.99 11.93
CA LEU A 107 -2.10 -21.79 12.01
C LEU A 107 -1.24 -21.82 13.28
N SER A 108 0.06 -21.67 13.12
CA SER A 108 1.00 -21.64 14.23
C SER A 108 1.07 -20.25 14.89
N PRO A 109 1.53 -20.16 16.16
CA PRO A 109 1.83 -18.86 16.77
C PRO A 109 2.81 -18.01 15.94
N GLN A 110 3.78 -18.65 15.28
CA GLN A 110 4.75 -17.97 14.41
C GLN A 110 4.07 -17.35 13.17
N ASP A 111 3.05 -18.01 12.60
CA ASP A 111 2.26 -17.43 11.51
C ASP A 111 1.50 -16.19 12.00
N VAL A 112 0.91 -16.26 13.18
CA VAL A 112 0.20 -15.14 13.81
C VAL A 112 1.15 -13.96 14.03
N ASP A 113 2.29 -14.21 14.68
CA ASP A 113 3.30 -13.17 14.97
C ASP A 113 3.81 -12.51 13.69
N ARG A 114 4.13 -13.30 12.66
CA ARG A 114 4.60 -12.80 11.37
C ARG A 114 3.55 -11.93 10.67
N VAL A 115 2.31 -12.39 10.60
CA VAL A 115 1.24 -11.62 9.93
C VAL A 115 0.97 -10.33 10.68
N LEU A 116 0.89 -10.36 12.01
CA LEU A 116 0.68 -9.16 12.81
C LEU A 116 1.88 -8.21 12.74
N ALA A 117 3.10 -8.73 12.73
CA ALA A 117 4.30 -7.90 12.58
C ALA A 117 4.28 -7.10 11.29
N VAL A 118 4.02 -7.75 10.15
CA VAL A 118 4.07 -7.11 8.83
C VAL A 118 2.80 -6.31 8.53
N ASN A 119 1.62 -6.90 8.71
CA ASN A 119 0.38 -6.29 8.25
C ASN A 119 -0.18 -5.23 9.20
N VAL A 120 0.21 -5.26 10.49
CA VAL A 120 -0.37 -4.36 11.50
C VAL A 120 0.69 -3.49 12.15
N ARG A 121 1.67 -4.10 12.86
CA ARG A 121 2.68 -3.37 13.61
C ARG A 121 3.53 -2.47 12.70
N ALA A 122 4.00 -2.99 11.57
CA ALA A 122 4.79 -2.20 10.62
C ALA A 122 4.02 -1.00 10.07
N VAL A 123 2.74 -1.20 9.74
CA VAL A 123 1.87 -0.11 9.26
C VAL A 123 1.69 0.97 10.31
N PHE A 124 1.50 0.57 11.58
CA PHE A 124 1.41 1.51 12.69
C PHE A 124 2.71 2.30 12.85
N LEU A 125 3.87 1.63 12.91
CA LEU A 125 5.17 2.26 13.15
C LEU A 125 5.61 3.15 11.97
N ALA A 126 5.37 2.74 10.74
CA ALA A 126 5.62 3.56 9.56
C ALA A 126 4.72 4.82 9.57
N SER A 127 3.44 4.67 9.92
CA SER A 127 2.51 5.80 10.02
C SER A 127 2.90 6.74 11.16
N GLN A 128 3.36 6.21 12.30
CA GLN A 128 3.86 7.00 13.43
C GLN A 128 5.10 7.81 13.04
N ALA A 129 6.08 7.17 12.38
CA ALA A 129 7.28 7.85 11.89
C ALA A 129 6.94 8.92 10.84
N ALA A 130 6.02 8.61 9.92
CA ALA A 130 5.55 9.55 8.91
C ALA A 130 4.82 10.74 9.53
N ALA A 131 3.98 10.53 10.54
CA ALA A 131 3.25 11.60 11.22
C ALA A 131 4.17 12.67 11.81
N ALA A 132 5.39 12.32 12.20
CA ALA A 132 6.40 13.26 12.68
C ALA A 132 7.09 14.07 11.56
N LEU A 133 7.12 13.54 10.34
CA LEU A 133 7.86 14.11 9.19
C LEU A 133 6.98 14.78 8.16
N LEU A 134 5.74 14.31 7.99
CA LEU A 134 4.79 14.84 7.01
C LEU A 134 4.54 16.34 7.29
N PRO A 135 4.60 17.19 6.25
CA PRO A 135 4.20 18.58 6.35
C PRO A 135 2.68 18.71 6.53
N GLU A 136 2.22 19.95 6.70
CA GLU A 136 0.80 20.27 6.55
C GLU A 136 0.30 19.80 5.18
N GLY A 137 -0.85 19.15 5.16
CA GLY A 137 -1.41 18.60 3.94
C GLY A 137 -0.75 17.30 3.45
N GLY A 138 -0.01 16.57 4.28
CA GLY A 138 0.54 15.26 3.95
C GLY A 138 -0.52 14.15 3.77
N ARG A 139 -0.10 12.98 3.30
CA ARG A 139 -1.00 11.86 2.96
C ARG A 139 -0.52 10.54 3.55
N ILE A 140 -1.42 9.79 4.15
CA ILE A 140 -1.20 8.39 4.53
C ILE A 140 -2.25 7.54 3.81
N ILE A 141 -1.81 6.60 2.96
CA ILE A 141 -2.69 5.72 2.20
C ILE A 141 -2.30 4.29 2.53
N THR A 142 -3.26 3.49 2.97
CA THR A 142 -3.01 2.10 3.38
C THR A 142 -3.67 1.13 2.42
N ILE A 143 -2.95 0.09 2.01
CA ILE A 143 -3.50 -0.99 1.20
C ILE A 143 -4.09 -2.06 2.12
N GLY A 144 -5.41 -2.08 2.16
CA GLY A 144 -6.22 -3.06 2.86
C GLY A 144 -6.44 -4.36 2.08
N SER A 145 -7.68 -4.82 2.06
CA SER A 145 -8.18 -5.93 1.22
C SER A 145 -9.70 -5.98 1.27
N CYS A 146 -10.36 -6.39 0.20
CA CYS A 146 -11.81 -6.66 0.17
C CYS A 146 -12.23 -7.75 1.16
N VAL A 147 -11.30 -8.57 1.65
CA VAL A 147 -11.57 -9.58 2.70
C VAL A 147 -12.13 -8.98 3.99
N THR A 148 -11.93 -7.68 4.22
CA THR A 148 -12.51 -6.95 5.37
C THR A 148 -14.02 -6.75 5.25
N GLN A 149 -14.55 -6.81 4.04
CA GLN A 149 -15.98 -6.60 3.73
C GLN A 149 -16.67 -7.93 3.43
N ARG A 150 -16.00 -8.86 2.76
CA ARG A 150 -16.50 -10.19 2.44
C ARG A 150 -15.40 -11.23 2.54
N VAL A 151 -15.51 -12.14 3.51
CA VAL A 151 -14.63 -13.32 3.60
C VAL A 151 -15.19 -14.40 2.67
N PRO A 152 -14.44 -14.83 1.65
CA PRO A 152 -14.98 -15.73 0.62
C PRO A 152 -15.23 -17.15 1.09
N GLY A 153 -14.57 -17.57 2.17
CA GLY A 153 -14.66 -18.93 2.68
C GLY A 153 -13.70 -19.19 3.84
N PRO A 154 -13.59 -20.44 4.29
CA PRO A 154 -12.69 -20.82 5.37
C PRO A 154 -11.21 -20.59 4.99
N GLY A 155 -10.36 -20.42 6.00
CA GLY A 155 -8.91 -20.30 5.84
C GLY A 155 -8.37 -18.88 5.81
N ALA A 156 -9.20 -17.84 5.82
CA ALA A 156 -8.76 -16.45 5.76
C ALA A 156 -8.77 -15.72 7.13
N ALA A 157 -9.02 -16.41 8.23
CA ALA A 157 -9.27 -15.77 9.53
C ALA A 157 -8.13 -14.84 9.98
N LEU A 158 -6.89 -15.29 9.94
CA LEU A 158 -5.73 -14.50 10.34
C LEU A 158 -5.50 -13.29 9.41
N TYR A 159 -5.59 -13.51 8.11
CA TYR A 159 -5.43 -12.45 7.12
C TYR A 159 -6.54 -11.40 7.24
N ALA A 160 -7.79 -11.83 7.31
CA ALA A 160 -8.95 -10.95 7.48
C ALA A 160 -8.84 -10.11 8.77
N MET A 161 -8.47 -10.73 9.89
CA MET A 161 -8.22 -10.04 11.15
C MET A 161 -7.14 -8.95 10.99
N SER A 162 -6.01 -9.28 10.37
CA SER A 162 -4.91 -8.33 10.21
C SER A 162 -5.28 -7.13 9.33
N LYS A 163 -6.02 -7.37 8.23
CA LYS A 163 -6.44 -6.29 7.33
C LYS A 163 -7.58 -5.45 7.94
N SER A 164 -8.47 -6.05 8.73
CA SER A 164 -9.53 -5.32 9.44
C SER A 164 -8.98 -4.36 10.49
N ALA A 165 -7.87 -4.69 11.14
CA ALA A 165 -7.21 -3.79 12.10
C ALA A 165 -6.82 -2.43 11.48
N LEU A 166 -6.52 -2.42 10.17
CA LEU A 166 -6.11 -1.21 9.45
C LEU A 166 -7.25 -0.21 9.27
N ILE A 167 -8.51 -0.65 9.29
CA ILE A 167 -9.69 0.22 9.19
C ILE A 167 -9.74 1.14 10.42
N GLY A 168 -9.64 0.56 11.61
CA GLY A 168 -9.62 1.32 12.86
C GLY A 168 -8.44 2.29 12.94
N LEU A 169 -7.25 1.82 12.56
CA LEU A 169 -6.05 2.65 12.50
C LEU A 169 -6.24 3.84 11.55
N THR A 170 -6.75 3.61 10.34
CA THR A 170 -6.99 4.67 9.34
C THR A 170 -7.93 5.75 9.87
N LYS A 171 -9.04 5.35 10.50
CA LYS A 171 -10.02 6.30 11.09
C LYS A 171 -9.42 7.09 12.26
N ALA A 172 -8.59 6.46 13.09
CA ALA A 172 -7.89 7.12 14.19
C ALA A 172 -6.89 8.15 13.66
N LEU A 173 -6.04 7.77 12.69
CA LEU A 173 -5.07 8.68 12.05
C LEU A 173 -5.76 9.89 11.40
N ALA A 174 -6.89 9.69 10.73
CA ALA A 174 -7.66 10.76 10.11
C ALA A 174 -8.12 11.80 11.16
N ARG A 175 -8.52 11.36 12.36
CA ARG A 175 -8.93 12.24 13.46
C ARG A 175 -7.75 12.93 14.12
N GLU A 176 -6.67 12.19 14.34
CA GLU A 176 -5.50 12.69 15.07
C GLU A 176 -4.70 13.70 14.24
N LEU A 177 -4.56 13.47 12.94
CA LEU A 177 -3.73 14.27 12.06
C LEU A 177 -4.50 15.33 11.26
N GLY A 178 -5.82 15.31 11.32
CA GLY A 178 -6.69 16.18 10.52
C GLY A 178 -6.48 17.69 10.78
N ALA A 179 -6.13 18.10 12.00
CA ALA A 179 -5.83 19.51 12.33
C ALA A 179 -4.60 20.05 11.55
N ARG A 180 -3.73 19.16 11.06
CA ARG A 180 -2.59 19.47 10.19
C ARG A 180 -2.92 19.33 8.70
N GLY A 181 -4.19 19.15 8.33
CA GLY A 181 -4.58 18.89 6.95
C GLY A 181 -4.08 17.55 6.40
N ILE A 182 -3.49 16.67 7.23
CA ILE A 182 -3.02 15.36 6.82
C ILE A 182 -4.23 14.43 6.69
N THR A 183 -4.35 13.78 5.53
CA THR A 183 -5.42 12.81 5.31
C THR A 183 -4.91 11.38 5.46
N ALA A 184 -5.75 10.50 5.99
CA ALA A 184 -5.48 9.06 6.10
C ALA A 184 -6.64 8.27 5.51
N ASN A 185 -6.37 7.42 4.49
CA ASN A 185 -7.38 6.64 3.79
C ASN A 185 -6.90 5.21 3.57
N ILE A 186 -7.84 4.29 3.32
CA ILE A 186 -7.54 2.89 3.04
C ILE A 186 -8.18 2.47 1.72
N VAL A 187 -7.42 1.73 0.91
CA VAL A 187 -7.88 1.13 -0.35
C VAL A 187 -7.97 -0.38 -0.14
N HIS A 188 -9.08 -0.98 -0.52
CA HIS A 188 -9.35 -2.41 -0.41
C HIS A 188 -9.34 -3.07 -1.80
N PRO A 189 -8.19 -3.62 -2.24
CA PRO A 189 -8.14 -4.38 -3.48
C PRO A 189 -8.95 -5.67 -3.38
N GLY A 190 -9.57 -6.05 -4.50
CA GLY A 190 -10.11 -7.38 -4.74
C GLY A 190 -9.04 -8.36 -5.22
N PRO A 191 -9.43 -9.39 -5.99
CA PRO A 191 -8.50 -10.25 -6.72
C PRO A 191 -7.71 -9.41 -7.74
N ILE A 192 -6.43 -9.17 -7.47
CA ILE A 192 -5.51 -8.44 -8.34
C ILE A 192 -4.42 -9.38 -8.83
N ASP A 193 -4.15 -9.36 -10.13
CA ASP A 193 -3.09 -10.15 -10.73
C ASP A 193 -1.71 -9.67 -10.25
N THR A 194 -1.08 -10.50 -9.43
CA THR A 194 0.22 -10.25 -8.80
C THR A 194 0.90 -11.58 -8.49
N ASP A 195 2.21 -11.55 -8.18
CA ASP A 195 2.94 -12.74 -7.71
C ASP A 195 2.31 -13.39 -6.47
N MET A 196 1.63 -12.60 -5.63
CA MET A 196 0.96 -13.10 -4.44
C MET A 196 -0.36 -13.81 -4.76
N ASN A 197 -1.04 -13.39 -5.81
CA ASN A 197 -2.33 -13.92 -6.27
C ASN A 197 -2.40 -13.89 -7.79
N PRO A 198 -1.73 -14.83 -8.49
CA PRO A 198 -1.67 -14.84 -9.95
C PRO A 198 -3.01 -15.20 -10.57
N ALA A 199 -3.36 -14.52 -11.68
CA ALA A 199 -4.61 -14.73 -12.40
C ALA A 199 -4.67 -16.07 -13.16
N ASP A 200 -3.59 -16.84 -13.18
CA ASP A 200 -3.49 -18.22 -13.69
C ASP A 200 -3.32 -19.25 -12.53
N GLY A 201 -3.45 -18.81 -11.30
CA GLY A 201 -3.32 -19.65 -10.11
C GLY A 201 -4.50 -20.64 -9.93
N PRO A 202 -4.37 -21.58 -8.99
CA PRO A 202 -5.36 -22.67 -8.82
C PRO A 202 -6.77 -22.19 -8.42
N TYR A 203 -6.90 -21.00 -7.88
CA TYR A 203 -8.20 -20.40 -7.47
C TYR A 203 -8.62 -19.23 -8.38
N ALA A 204 -7.93 -19.01 -9.51
CA ALA A 204 -8.14 -17.83 -10.33
C ALA A 204 -9.56 -17.75 -10.90
N LEU A 205 -10.08 -18.88 -11.40
CA LEU A 205 -11.43 -18.93 -11.99
C LEU A 205 -12.50 -18.59 -10.94
N ASP A 206 -12.42 -19.17 -9.74
CA ASP A 206 -13.37 -18.93 -8.66
C ASP A 206 -13.33 -17.48 -8.21
N GLN A 207 -12.13 -16.92 -8.08
CA GLN A 207 -11.95 -15.53 -7.68
C GLN A 207 -12.46 -14.55 -8.76
N ALA A 208 -12.16 -14.80 -10.03
CA ALA A 208 -12.67 -14.00 -11.15
C ALA A 208 -14.20 -14.02 -11.21
N THR A 209 -14.80 -15.21 -11.13
CA THR A 209 -16.25 -15.42 -11.16
C THR A 209 -16.95 -14.77 -9.95
N ALA A 210 -16.27 -14.67 -8.82
CA ALA A 210 -16.80 -14.00 -7.63
C ALA A 210 -16.83 -12.47 -7.75
N THR A 211 -16.14 -11.88 -8.72
CA THR A 211 -16.24 -10.44 -9.01
C THR A 211 -17.45 -10.17 -9.94
N ALA A 212 -18.12 -9.03 -9.77
CA ALA A 212 -19.19 -8.62 -10.69
C ALA A 212 -18.67 -8.36 -12.11
N LEU A 213 -17.38 -7.96 -12.25
CA LEU A 213 -16.74 -7.72 -13.54
C LEU A 213 -16.20 -8.99 -14.21
N GLY A 214 -16.25 -10.15 -13.56
CA GLY A 214 -15.84 -11.45 -14.10
C GLY A 214 -14.34 -11.59 -14.38
N ARG A 215 -13.47 -10.79 -13.77
CA ARG A 215 -12.04 -10.80 -14.01
C ARG A 215 -11.21 -10.35 -12.80
N PHE A 216 -9.95 -10.66 -12.83
CA PHE A 216 -8.96 -10.01 -11.98
C PHE A 216 -8.79 -8.54 -12.34
N GLY A 217 -8.53 -7.72 -11.33
CA GLY A 217 -8.01 -6.38 -11.53
C GLY A 217 -6.49 -6.40 -11.75
N THR A 218 -5.95 -5.24 -12.07
CA THR A 218 -4.51 -5.00 -12.25
C THR A 218 -3.97 -4.10 -11.14
N GLY A 219 -2.65 -4.18 -10.89
CA GLY A 219 -2.00 -3.24 -9.97
C GLY A 219 -2.20 -1.78 -10.39
N ALA A 220 -2.31 -1.49 -11.69
CA ALA A 220 -2.54 -0.15 -12.21
C ALA A 220 -3.93 0.41 -11.84
N GLU A 221 -4.97 -0.44 -11.78
CA GLU A 221 -6.32 -0.02 -11.36
C GLU A 221 -6.33 0.38 -9.88
N VAL A 222 -5.62 -0.36 -9.02
CA VAL A 222 -5.43 0.03 -7.62
C VAL A 222 -4.62 1.31 -7.49
N ALA A 223 -3.51 1.41 -8.23
CA ALA A 223 -2.61 2.56 -8.22
C ALA A 223 -3.31 3.86 -8.62
N SER A 224 -4.29 3.80 -9.55
CA SER A 224 -5.06 4.99 -9.94
C SER A 224 -5.84 5.59 -8.77
N THR A 225 -6.42 4.75 -7.92
CA THR A 225 -7.11 5.20 -6.70
C THR A 225 -6.12 5.77 -5.68
N VAL A 226 -4.93 5.18 -5.53
CA VAL A 226 -3.88 5.72 -4.66
C VAL A 226 -3.45 7.11 -5.12
N VAL A 227 -3.22 7.33 -6.43
CA VAL A 227 -2.87 8.64 -6.99
C VAL A 227 -3.99 9.65 -6.76
N HIS A 228 -5.26 9.26 -6.98
CA HIS A 228 -6.41 10.11 -6.67
C HIS A 228 -6.39 10.56 -5.21
N LEU A 229 -6.23 9.63 -4.26
CA LEU A 229 -6.20 9.94 -2.83
C LEU A 229 -4.99 10.80 -2.43
N ALA A 230 -3.85 10.62 -3.08
CA ALA A 230 -2.68 11.47 -2.87
C ALA A 230 -2.95 12.93 -3.27
N GLY A 231 -3.80 13.17 -4.28
CA GLY A 231 -4.21 14.50 -4.73
C GLY A 231 -5.50 15.04 -4.07
N ALA A 232 -6.21 14.28 -3.22
CA ALA A 232 -7.52 14.63 -2.70
C ALA A 232 -7.45 15.22 -1.27
N PRO A 233 -7.50 16.56 -1.09
CA PRO A 233 -7.26 17.18 0.22
C PRO A 233 -8.46 17.10 1.18
N TYR A 234 -9.64 16.73 0.71
CA TYR A 234 -10.87 16.69 1.53
C TYR A 234 -11.43 15.28 1.71
N VAL A 235 -10.61 14.25 1.40
CA VAL A 235 -10.96 12.84 1.59
C VAL A 235 -10.10 12.28 2.71
N THR A 236 -10.69 11.94 3.86
CA THR A 236 -9.97 11.36 5.00
C THR A 236 -10.87 10.42 5.81
N GLY A 237 -10.26 9.37 6.41
CA GLY A 237 -10.97 8.34 7.17
C GLY A 237 -11.83 7.42 6.30
N ALA A 238 -11.66 7.46 4.98
CA ALA A 238 -12.51 6.76 4.03
C ALA A 238 -11.92 5.41 3.61
N GLU A 239 -12.82 4.51 3.23
CA GLU A 239 -12.56 3.17 2.72
C GLU A 239 -12.97 3.12 1.24
N PHE A 240 -12.05 2.70 0.36
CA PHE A 240 -12.25 2.63 -1.08
C PHE A 240 -12.08 1.20 -1.58
N SER A 241 -13.12 0.57 -2.08
CA SER A 241 -13.04 -0.74 -2.72
C SER A 241 -12.60 -0.60 -4.18
N VAL A 242 -11.57 -1.35 -4.57
CA VAL A 242 -11.11 -1.52 -5.95
C VAL A 242 -11.07 -3.03 -6.22
N ASP A 243 -12.24 -3.63 -6.30
CA ASP A 243 -12.41 -5.08 -6.17
C ASP A 243 -13.27 -5.71 -7.28
N GLY A 244 -13.64 -4.94 -8.29
CA GLY A 244 -14.49 -5.41 -9.38
C GLY A 244 -15.91 -5.84 -8.94
N GLY A 245 -16.38 -5.34 -7.77
CA GLY A 245 -17.65 -5.73 -7.19
C GLY A 245 -17.60 -7.07 -6.44
N TYR A 246 -16.43 -7.47 -5.97
CA TYR A 246 -16.26 -8.72 -5.23
C TYR A 246 -16.99 -8.71 -3.89
N ALA A 247 -17.08 -7.57 -3.24
CA ALA A 247 -17.73 -7.38 -1.95
C ALA A 247 -19.16 -6.79 -2.04
N ALA A 248 -19.66 -6.58 -3.25
CA ALA A 248 -20.99 -6.04 -3.48
C ALA A 248 -22.10 -7.06 -3.15
#